data_c8badd38a87a2919e2eb21fe128db38e
#
_entry.id   c8badd38a87a2919e2eb21fe128db38e
#
_cell.length_a   1.000
_cell.length_b   1.000
_cell.length_c   1.000
_cell.angle_alpha   90.00
_cell.angle_beta   90.00
_cell.angle_gamma   90.00
#
_symmetry.space_group_name_H-M   'P 1'
#
loop_
_entity.id
_entity.type
_entity.pdbx_description
1 polymer ?
#
loop_
_entity_poly.entity_id
_entity_poly.type
_entity_poly.pdbx_seq_one_letter_code
_entity_poly.pdbx_strand_id
1 'polypeptide(L)'
;MKDVGVLAAMTISVLGPASDVDCFFKSVVFFLENGKRGSKYPSVTEKLYCRSLSESELAELKVDLESIRVEFDGIPADGFDKGAFGVSEGNTRLLLNGNTLADIFSRFFKAILDAVECSDAFHEEFNECVPLRLGFTDAPDYIFDVNRPEDLYNSIASDELPFWLR
;
A
#
# COMPACT_ATOMS: atom_id res chain seq x y z
N MET A 1 13.65 13.80 0.30
CA MET A 1 12.98 12.62 -0.27
C MET A 1 11.49 12.72 0.03
N LYS A 2 10.66 12.48 -0.95
CA LYS A 2 9.20 12.58 -0.80
C LYS A 2 8.65 11.33 -0.13
N ASP A 3 7.70 11.54 0.77
CA ASP A 3 6.97 10.44 1.38
C ASP A 3 5.85 9.97 0.45
N VAL A 4 5.59 8.68 0.52
CA VAL A 4 4.46 8.03 -0.12
C VAL A 4 3.37 7.81 0.93
N GLY A 5 2.14 7.97 0.54
CA GLY A 5 0.99 7.72 1.38
C GLY A 5 -0.12 7.00 0.64
N VAL A 6 -1.15 6.63 1.38
CA VAL A 6 -2.40 6.14 0.83
C VAL A 6 -3.35 7.32 0.72
N LEU A 7 -3.79 7.59 -0.50
CA LEU A 7 -4.73 8.66 -0.81
C LEU A 7 -6.12 8.05 -0.90
N ALA A 8 -6.99 8.45 0.01
CA ALA A 8 -8.33 7.88 0.12
C ALA A 8 -9.32 8.99 0.49
N ALA A 9 -10.25 9.26 -0.40
CA ALA A 9 -11.26 10.30 -0.21
C ALA A 9 -10.60 11.64 0.18
N MET A 10 -10.86 12.14 1.37
CA MET A 10 -10.30 13.41 1.86
C MET A 10 -9.09 13.22 2.79
N THR A 11 -8.51 12.03 2.84
CA THR A 11 -7.43 11.73 3.76
C THR A 11 -6.17 11.27 3.05
N ILE A 12 -5.03 11.56 3.69
CA ILE A 12 -3.72 11.01 3.33
C ILE A 12 -3.19 10.28 4.55
N SER A 13 -2.92 8.99 4.41
CA SER A 13 -2.25 8.20 5.45
C SER A 13 -0.81 7.98 5.04
N VAL A 14 0.13 8.62 5.74
CA VAL A 14 1.55 8.56 5.38
C VAL A 14 2.12 7.19 5.68
N LEU A 15 2.77 6.58 4.69
CA LEU A 15 3.48 5.31 4.84
C LEU A 15 4.97 5.54 5.14
N GLY A 16 5.61 6.42 4.39
CA GLY A 16 7.03 6.72 4.53
C GLY A 16 7.72 6.86 3.18
N PRO A 17 9.05 6.76 3.14
CA PRO A 17 9.79 6.87 1.89
C PRO A 17 9.44 5.74 0.92
N ALA A 18 9.60 6.00 -0.38
CA ALA A 18 9.29 5.03 -1.43
C ALA A 18 10.03 3.69 -1.25
N SER A 19 11.25 3.72 -0.69
CA SER A 19 11.99 2.50 -0.40
C SER A 19 11.31 1.60 0.63
N ASP A 20 10.66 2.18 1.65
CA ASP A 20 9.90 1.41 2.63
C ASP A 20 8.67 0.77 2.00
N VAL A 21 7.97 1.52 1.14
CA VAL A 21 6.78 1.04 0.44
C VAL A 21 7.14 -0.10 -0.51
N ASP A 22 8.21 0.06 -1.28
CA ASP A 22 8.70 -0.99 -2.17
C ASP A 22 9.11 -2.24 -1.39
N CYS A 23 9.76 -2.05 -0.26
CA CYS A 23 10.14 -3.13 0.67
C CYS A 23 8.93 -3.93 1.16
N PHE A 24 7.83 -3.25 1.50
CA PHE A 24 6.61 -3.92 1.92
C PHE A 24 6.08 -4.85 0.82
N PHE A 25 5.92 -4.35 -0.39
CA PHE A 25 5.41 -5.17 -1.51
C PHE A 25 6.36 -6.31 -1.87
N LYS A 26 7.66 -6.06 -1.90
CA LYS A 26 8.66 -7.10 -2.14
C LYS A 26 8.61 -8.20 -1.08
N SER A 27 8.40 -7.83 0.17
CA SER A 27 8.29 -8.78 1.27
C SER A 27 7.06 -9.67 1.13
N VAL A 28 5.91 -9.11 0.75
CA VAL A 28 4.69 -9.90 0.51
C VAL A 28 4.93 -10.91 -0.62
N VAL A 29 5.48 -10.44 -1.73
CA VAL A 29 5.77 -11.31 -2.88
C VAL A 29 6.76 -12.41 -2.50
N PHE A 30 7.84 -12.07 -1.81
CA PHE A 30 8.88 -13.01 -1.44
C PHE A 30 8.41 -14.06 -0.44
N PHE A 31 7.80 -13.63 0.67
CA PHE A 31 7.45 -14.53 1.78
C PHE A 31 6.15 -15.28 1.56
N LEU A 32 5.17 -14.67 0.89
CA LEU A 32 3.82 -15.23 0.81
C LEU A 32 3.42 -15.69 -0.59
N GLU A 33 4.04 -15.15 -1.63
CA GLU A 33 3.69 -15.45 -3.03
C GLU A 33 4.78 -16.23 -3.76
N ASN A 34 5.77 -16.73 -3.05
CA ASN A 34 6.90 -17.51 -3.62
C ASN A 34 7.62 -16.79 -4.77
N GLY A 35 7.71 -15.47 -4.70
CA GLY A 35 8.35 -14.65 -5.73
C GLY A 35 7.47 -14.38 -6.94
N LYS A 36 6.24 -14.86 -6.98
CA LYS A 36 5.31 -14.66 -8.10
C LYS A 36 4.21 -13.68 -7.74
N ARG A 37 4.41 -12.42 -8.14
CA ARG A 37 3.48 -11.32 -7.87
C ARG A 37 2.06 -11.63 -8.31
N GLY A 38 1.10 -11.37 -7.42
CA GLY A 38 -0.32 -11.54 -7.69
C GLY A 38 -0.84 -12.97 -7.58
N SER A 39 0.02 -13.94 -7.25
CA SER A 39 -0.38 -15.35 -7.18
C SER A 39 -1.29 -15.67 -5.99
N LYS A 40 -1.24 -14.88 -4.92
CA LYS A 40 -2.03 -15.11 -3.72
C LYS A 40 -2.84 -13.90 -3.28
N TYR A 41 -2.25 -12.72 -3.36
CA TYR A 41 -2.86 -11.46 -2.89
C TYR A 41 -2.89 -10.39 -4.00
N PRO A 42 -3.60 -10.63 -5.11
CA PRO A 42 -3.57 -9.71 -6.25
C PRO A 42 -4.14 -8.32 -5.93
N SER A 43 -5.06 -8.18 -4.99
CA SER A 43 -5.58 -6.87 -4.58
C SER A 43 -4.48 -5.97 -4.00
N VAL A 44 -3.48 -6.55 -3.35
CA VAL A 44 -2.35 -5.85 -2.74
C VAL A 44 -1.18 -5.74 -3.71
N THR A 45 -0.66 -6.88 -4.17
CA THR A 45 0.60 -6.93 -4.90
C THR A 45 0.48 -6.53 -6.37
N GLU A 46 -0.71 -6.53 -6.94
CA GLU A 46 -0.97 -6.03 -8.29
C GLU A 46 -1.76 -4.73 -8.27
N LYS A 47 -2.96 -4.75 -7.68
CA LYS A 47 -3.87 -3.60 -7.75
C LYS A 47 -3.37 -2.41 -6.93
N LEU A 48 -3.19 -2.57 -5.64
CA LEU A 48 -2.70 -1.47 -4.79
C LEU A 48 -1.30 -1.01 -5.22
N TYR A 49 -0.46 -1.94 -5.60
CA TYR A 49 0.90 -1.66 -6.06
C TYR A 49 0.94 -0.77 -7.31
N CYS A 50 0.09 -1.01 -8.29
CA CYS A 50 0.21 -0.40 -9.61
C CYS A 50 -0.84 0.65 -9.93
N ARG A 51 -2.02 0.60 -9.31
CA ARG A 51 -3.16 1.41 -9.73
C ARG A 51 -4.06 1.81 -8.58
N SER A 52 -5.09 2.58 -8.89
CA SER A 52 -6.16 2.88 -7.95
C SER A 52 -7.12 1.72 -7.80
N LEU A 53 -7.80 1.65 -6.65
CA LEU A 53 -8.88 0.70 -6.40
C LEU A 53 -10.20 1.45 -6.28
N SER A 54 -11.24 0.89 -6.91
CA SER A 54 -12.60 1.38 -6.81
C SER A 54 -13.25 0.89 -5.51
N GLU A 55 -14.39 1.47 -5.16
CA GLU A 55 -15.17 1.08 -3.98
C GLU A 55 -15.45 -0.42 -3.92
N SER A 56 -15.82 -1.02 -5.06
CA SER A 56 -16.12 -2.45 -5.12
C SER A 56 -14.91 -3.36 -4.86
N GLU A 57 -13.69 -2.83 -4.94
CA GLU A 57 -12.46 -3.58 -4.75
C GLU A 57 -11.90 -3.48 -3.32
N LEU A 58 -12.44 -2.56 -2.50
CA LEU A 58 -11.92 -2.31 -1.16
C LEU A 58 -12.17 -3.46 -0.18
N ALA A 59 -13.27 -4.18 -0.32
CA ALA A 59 -13.59 -5.32 0.54
C ALA A 59 -12.55 -6.44 0.39
N GLU A 60 -12.14 -6.76 -0.83
CA GLU A 60 -11.10 -7.74 -1.11
C GLU A 60 -9.74 -7.26 -0.59
N LEU A 61 -9.42 -5.98 -0.80
CA LEU A 61 -8.18 -5.38 -0.29
C LEU A 61 -8.08 -5.54 1.24
N LYS A 62 -9.16 -5.25 1.95
CA LYS A 62 -9.20 -5.38 3.41
C LYS A 62 -8.96 -6.82 3.86
N VAL A 63 -9.64 -7.78 3.24
CA VAL A 63 -9.49 -9.21 3.56
C VAL A 63 -8.05 -9.66 3.30
N ASP A 64 -7.48 -9.30 2.16
CA ASP A 64 -6.12 -9.68 1.80
C ASP A 64 -5.08 -9.07 2.75
N LEU A 65 -5.24 -7.79 3.11
CA LEU A 65 -4.34 -7.12 4.06
C LEU A 65 -4.36 -7.79 5.42
N GLU A 66 -5.53 -8.13 5.93
CA GLU A 66 -5.64 -8.82 7.22
C GLU A 66 -5.04 -10.22 7.18
N SER A 67 -5.22 -10.92 6.07
CA SER A 67 -4.59 -12.24 5.87
C SER A 67 -3.07 -12.14 5.82
N ILE A 68 -2.55 -11.15 5.11
CA ILE A 68 -1.10 -10.88 5.06
C ILE A 68 -0.57 -10.58 6.46
N ARG A 69 -1.25 -9.75 7.22
CA ARG A 69 -0.85 -9.39 8.58
C ARG A 69 -0.77 -10.63 9.47
N VAL A 70 -1.76 -11.51 9.41
CA VAL A 70 -1.77 -12.76 10.18
C VAL A 70 -0.62 -13.67 9.78
N GLU A 71 -0.36 -13.84 8.48
CA GLU A 71 0.76 -14.64 8.00
C GLU A 71 2.11 -14.04 8.39
N PHE A 72 2.26 -12.72 8.30
CA PHE A 72 3.48 -12.01 8.71
C PHE A 72 3.73 -12.09 10.23
N ASP A 73 2.67 -12.21 11.01
CA ASP A 73 2.81 -12.41 12.46
C ASP A 73 3.43 -13.76 12.83
N GLY A 74 3.34 -14.73 11.92
CA GLY A 74 3.99 -16.03 12.04
C GLY A 74 5.42 -16.10 11.48
N ILE A 75 5.94 -15.01 10.90
CA ILE A 75 7.29 -14.99 10.31
C ILE A 75 8.21 -14.14 11.21
N PRO A 76 9.27 -14.77 11.81
CA PRO A 76 10.22 -14.02 12.64
C PRO A 76 10.96 -12.92 11.86
N ALA A 77 11.22 -11.81 12.52
CA ALA A 77 11.92 -10.67 11.93
C ALA A 77 13.37 -10.95 11.54
N ASP A 78 14.01 -11.93 12.16
CA ASP A 78 15.38 -12.35 11.83
C ASP A 78 15.50 -12.99 10.44
N GLY A 79 14.40 -13.41 9.81
CA GLY A 79 14.35 -13.80 8.41
C GLY A 79 14.35 -12.64 7.41
N PHE A 80 14.27 -11.40 7.92
CA PHE A 80 14.19 -10.20 7.10
C PHE A 80 15.57 -9.61 6.85
N ASP A 81 16.02 -9.63 5.59
CA ASP A 81 17.29 -9.04 5.17
C ASP A 81 17.06 -7.62 4.64
N LYS A 82 17.41 -6.63 5.45
CA LYS A 82 17.26 -5.20 5.12
C LYS A 82 17.92 -4.83 3.79
N GLY A 83 19.13 -5.33 3.56
CA GLY A 83 19.89 -5.02 2.35
C GLY A 83 19.25 -5.61 1.09
N ALA A 84 18.81 -6.86 1.15
CA ALA A 84 18.18 -7.56 0.04
C ALA A 84 16.83 -6.91 -0.36
N PHE A 85 16.12 -6.31 0.60
CA PHE A 85 14.84 -5.65 0.35
C PHE A 85 14.95 -4.15 0.10
N GLY A 86 16.16 -3.62 -0.02
CA GLY A 86 16.40 -2.23 -0.40
C GLY A 86 16.10 -1.19 0.67
N VAL A 87 16.11 -1.58 1.95
CA VAL A 87 15.87 -0.65 3.05
C VAL A 87 17.02 0.34 3.18
N SER A 88 16.69 1.62 3.17
CA SER A 88 17.65 2.69 3.42
C SER A 88 17.69 3.00 4.93
N GLU A 89 18.71 2.53 5.64
CA GLU A 89 18.82 2.66 7.09
C GLU A 89 18.75 4.11 7.59
N GLY A 90 19.22 5.06 6.79
CA GLY A 90 19.19 6.49 7.16
C GLY A 90 17.83 7.15 7.06
N ASN A 91 16.88 6.57 6.32
CA ASN A 91 15.57 7.18 6.03
C ASN A 91 14.38 6.29 6.37
N THR A 92 14.60 5.05 6.75
CA THR A 92 13.51 4.11 7.00
C THR A 92 12.69 4.49 8.23
N ARG A 93 11.37 4.33 8.11
CA ARG A 93 10.42 4.43 9.22
C ARG A 93 9.86 3.06 9.61
N LEU A 94 10.41 1.99 9.06
CA LEU A 94 10.04 0.64 9.45
C LEU A 94 10.49 0.36 10.89
N LEU A 95 9.70 -0.44 11.62
CA LEU A 95 9.99 -0.83 12.99
C LEU A 95 10.94 -2.04 12.98
N LEU A 96 12.21 -1.80 12.66
CA LEU A 96 13.22 -2.85 12.45
C LEU A 96 13.53 -3.67 13.71
N ASN A 97 13.14 -3.19 14.90
CA ASN A 97 13.29 -3.90 16.17
C ASN A 97 12.11 -4.81 16.50
N GLY A 98 11.12 -4.92 15.62
CA GLY A 98 9.97 -5.80 15.81
C GLY A 98 10.38 -7.27 15.86
N ASN A 99 9.55 -8.11 16.50
CA ASN A 99 9.79 -9.54 16.63
C ASN A 99 9.37 -10.34 15.40
N THR A 100 8.38 -9.83 14.67
CA THR A 100 7.82 -10.48 13.48
C THR A 100 7.76 -9.50 12.31
N LEU A 101 7.51 -10.01 11.10
CA LEU A 101 7.27 -9.15 9.94
C LEU A 101 6.03 -8.27 10.12
N ALA A 102 5.01 -8.76 10.82
CA ALA A 102 3.82 -7.96 11.13
C ALA A 102 4.19 -6.74 11.99
N ASP A 103 5.12 -6.88 12.93
CA ASP A 103 5.61 -5.77 13.72
C ASP A 103 6.39 -4.76 12.89
N ILE A 104 7.28 -5.24 12.02
CA ILE A 104 8.08 -4.36 11.14
C ILE A 104 7.18 -3.48 10.27
N PHE A 105 6.10 -4.03 9.72
CA PHE A 105 5.17 -3.35 8.83
C PHE A 105 3.87 -2.90 9.51
N SER A 106 3.81 -2.87 10.84
CA SER A 106 2.58 -2.55 11.57
C SER A 106 1.94 -1.23 11.16
N ARG A 107 2.74 -0.22 10.88
CA ARG A 107 2.26 1.09 10.42
C ARG A 107 1.60 1.03 9.04
N PHE A 108 2.10 0.17 8.16
CA PHE A 108 1.52 -0.03 6.82
C PHE A 108 0.12 -0.61 6.91
N PHE A 109 -0.04 -1.68 7.68
CA PHE A 109 -1.35 -2.30 7.88
C PHE A 109 -2.34 -1.33 8.46
N LYS A 110 -1.94 -0.61 9.51
CA LYS A 110 -2.82 0.38 10.15
C LYS A 110 -3.22 1.49 9.18
N ALA A 111 -2.26 2.09 8.48
CA ALA A 111 -2.50 3.20 7.59
C ALA A 111 -3.41 2.81 6.41
N ILE A 112 -3.18 1.65 5.80
CA ILE A 112 -3.97 1.21 4.66
C ILE A 112 -5.39 0.81 5.11
N LEU A 113 -5.53 0.11 6.23
CA LEU A 113 -6.84 -0.26 6.76
C LEU A 113 -7.65 0.97 7.18
N ASP A 114 -7.03 1.95 7.83
CA ASP A 114 -7.67 3.23 8.17
C ASP A 114 -8.13 3.97 6.89
N ALA A 115 -7.34 3.94 5.84
CA ALA A 115 -7.70 4.54 4.55
C ALA A 115 -8.91 3.84 3.90
N VAL A 116 -8.98 2.52 3.96
CA VAL A 116 -10.14 1.76 3.48
C VAL A 116 -11.40 2.15 4.24
N GLU A 117 -11.32 2.24 5.56
CA GLU A 117 -12.46 2.65 6.39
C GLU A 117 -12.91 4.08 6.08
N CYS A 118 -11.98 5.00 5.86
CA CYS A 118 -12.29 6.37 5.45
C CYS A 118 -13.00 6.42 4.09
N SER A 119 -12.55 5.62 3.12
CA SER A 119 -13.19 5.53 1.81
C SER A 119 -14.61 4.98 1.91
N ASP A 120 -14.82 3.94 2.70
CA ASP A 120 -16.15 3.35 2.91
C ASP A 120 -17.10 4.36 3.56
N ALA A 121 -16.65 5.05 4.61
CA ALA A 121 -17.43 6.06 5.30
C ALA A 121 -17.81 7.23 4.39
N PHE A 122 -16.88 7.67 3.56
CA PHE A 122 -17.12 8.75 2.59
C PHE A 122 -18.17 8.33 1.56
N HIS A 123 -18.05 7.12 1.03
CA HIS A 123 -19.00 6.57 0.08
C HIS A 123 -20.41 6.45 0.68
N GLU A 124 -20.53 5.97 1.91
CA GLU A 124 -21.82 5.87 2.61
C GLU A 124 -22.48 7.23 2.82
N GLU A 125 -21.69 8.24 3.21
CA GLU A 125 -22.22 9.56 3.53
C GLU A 125 -22.56 10.37 2.29
N PHE A 126 -21.70 10.37 1.28
CA PHE A 126 -21.82 11.25 0.11
C PHE A 126 -22.27 10.52 -1.16
N ASN A 127 -22.34 9.21 -1.15
CA ASN A 127 -22.63 8.36 -2.31
C ASN A 127 -21.71 8.68 -3.50
N GLU A 128 -20.46 9.04 -3.20
CA GLU A 128 -19.42 9.34 -4.18
C GLU A 128 -18.24 8.41 -3.96
N CYS A 129 -17.65 7.93 -5.04
CA CYS A 129 -16.48 7.07 -4.98
C CYS A 129 -15.23 7.86 -5.37
N VAL A 130 -14.29 7.97 -4.44
CA VAL A 130 -12.94 8.46 -4.73
C VAL A 130 -12.01 7.26 -4.70
N PRO A 131 -11.32 6.95 -5.82
CA PRO A 131 -10.43 5.80 -5.86
C PRO A 131 -9.32 5.88 -4.82
N LEU A 132 -9.08 4.78 -4.10
CA LEU A 132 -7.96 4.64 -3.18
C LEU A 132 -6.71 4.29 -3.97
N ARG A 133 -5.59 4.97 -3.66
CA ARG A 133 -4.32 4.71 -4.35
C ARG A 133 -3.13 5.14 -3.52
N LEU A 134 -1.96 4.65 -3.90
CA LEU A 134 -0.69 5.18 -3.41
C LEU A 134 -0.27 6.41 -4.21
N GLY A 135 0.46 7.30 -3.59
CA GLY A 135 0.98 8.49 -4.24
C GLY A 135 1.83 9.33 -3.30
N PHE A 136 2.48 10.35 -3.84
CA PHE A 136 3.25 11.28 -3.03
C PHE A 136 2.34 12.15 -2.18
N THR A 137 2.73 12.36 -0.94
CA THR A 137 1.93 13.11 0.05
C THR A 137 1.93 14.61 -0.20
N ASP A 138 2.84 15.10 -1.02
CA ASP A 138 2.94 16.52 -1.39
C ASP A 138 2.19 16.87 -2.70
N ALA A 139 1.33 15.97 -3.18
CA ALA A 139 0.52 16.20 -4.37
C ALA A 139 -0.97 16.38 -4.00
N PRO A 140 -1.33 17.48 -3.29
CA PRO A 140 -2.68 17.67 -2.74
C PRO A 140 -3.78 17.76 -3.81
N ASP A 141 -3.44 18.19 -5.01
CA ASP A 141 -4.39 18.32 -6.12
C ASP A 141 -5.04 16.97 -6.50
N TYR A 142 -4.39 15.89 -6.20
CA TYR A 142 -4.92 14.56 -6.50
C TYR A 142 -5.98 14.09 -5.50
N ILE A 143 -5.99 14.65 -4.29
CA ILE A 143 -6.87 14.20 -3.22
C ILE A 143 -8.27 14.74 -3.41
N PHE A 144 -8.36 15.97 -3.91
CA PHE A 144 -9.63 16.68 -4.01
C PHE A 144 -10.23 16.67 -5.41
N ASP A 145 -9.54 16.10 -6.38
CA ASP A 145 -10.01 16.06 -7.76
C ASP A 145 -10.89 14.82 -8.01
N VAL A 146 -12.11 14.90 -7.50
CA VAL A 146 -13.15 13.86 -7.67
C VAL A 146 -13.60 13.69 -9.13
N ASN A 147 -13.24 14.66 -9.98
CA ASN A 147 -13.61 14.64 -11.40
C ASN A 147 -12.53 14.00 -12.29
N ARG A 148 -11.39 13.62 -11.73
CA ARG A 148 -10.34 12.98 -12.52
C ARG A 148 -10.81 11.60 -12.97
N PRO A 149 -10.72 11.32 -14.28
CA PRO A 149 -11.09 10.00 -14.78
C PRO A 149 -10.29 8.91 -14.08
N GLU A 150 -10.98 7.89 -13.63
CA GLU A 150 -10.37 6.70 -13.01
C GLU A 150 -9.28 6.10 -13.92
N ASP A 151 -9.47 6.18 -15.24
CA ASP A 151 -8.54 5.72 -16.24
C ASP A 151 -7.13 6.33 -16.14
N LEU A 152 -7.01 7.55 -15.64
CA LEU A 152 -5.72 8.19 -15.43
C LEU A 152 -4.84 7.44 -14.41
N TYR A 153 -5.48 6.78 -13.46
CA TYR A 153 -4.79 6.02 -12.41
C TYR A 153 -4.63 4.54 -12.77
N ASN A 154 -5.47 4.06 -13.68
CA ASN A 154 -5.49 2.67 -14.11
C ASN A 154 -4.67 2.44 -15.40
N SER A 155 -4.17 3.52 -16.01
CA SER A 155 -3.48 3.47 -17.31
C SER A 155 -2.00 3.11 -17.23
N ILE A 156 -1.51 2.70 -16.06
CA ILE A 156 -0.13 2.25 -15.93
C ILE A 156 -0.03 0.87 -16.57
N ALA A 157 0.71 0.80 -17.67
CA ALA A 157 1.00 -0.47 -18.31
C ALA A 157 1.76 -1.38 -17.32
N SER A 158 1.60 -2.68 -17.45
CA SER A 158 2.17 -3.65 -16.51
C SER A 158 3.71 -3.61 -16.41
N ASP A 159 4.38 -3.00 -17.39
CA ASP A 159 5.81 -2.81 -17.44
C ASP A 159 6.26 -1.42 -16.96
N GLU A 160 5.33 -0.50 -16.69
CA GLU A 160 5.66 0.82 -16.16
C GLU A 160 5.78 0.81 -14.64
N LEU A 161 6.70 1.62 -14.12
CA LEU A 161 6.83 1.82 -12.69
C LEU A 161 5.64 2.64 -12.16
N PRO A 162 5.07 2.28 -11.01
CA PRO A 162 4.02 3.06 -10.39
C PRO A 162 4.48 4.47 -10.01
N PHE A 163 3.54 5.39 -9.83
CA PHE A 163 3.83 6.80 -9.53
C PHE A 163 4.83 6.99 -8.41
N TRP A 164 4.67 6.25 -7.34
CA TRP A 164 5.46 6.39 -6.13
C TRP A 164 6.87 5.80 -6.26
N LEU A 165 7.19 5.22 -7.40
CA LEU A 165 8.55 4.76 -7.74
C LEU A 165 9.26 5.66 -8.76
N ARG A 166 8.57 6.65 -9.31
CA ARG A 166 9.14 7.53 -10.35
C ARG A 166 9.88 8.74 -9.81
#